data_a58f9f497c606e8ce6747516306bc3cd
#
_entry.id   a58f9f497c606e8ce6747516306bc3cd
#
_cell.length_a   1.000
_cell.length_b   1.000
_cell.length_c   1.000
_cell.angle_alpha   90.00
_cell.angle_beta   90.00
_cell.angle_gamma   90.00
#
_symmetry.space_group_name_H-M   'P 1'
#
loop_
_entity.id
_entity.type
_entity.pdbx_description
1 polymer ?
#
loop_
_entity_poly.entity_id
_entity_poly.type
_entity_poly.pdbx_seq_one_letter_code
_entity_poly.pdbx_strand_id
1 'polypeptide(L)'
;MAERRRNFLKTLSGRFLILTVIFVMLAEVLIFVPSIARFRADFMLTRLKQAQIAALTQLAAEDMVSPELEKELLANAEVYNVVLRRNEVRQLVLSSPVPGEIHETYDLRMAGPWELIRDAFAGLFDPDDRIIRVIGYPVQDAGTLIEVTMDARPMREAMLDYGLRILALSALISVVTAFLLFIAVRRLLVLPIRRVVRHMQTYAE
;
A
#
# COMPACT_ATOMS: atom_id res chain seq x y z
N MET A 1 10.76 -1.77 -42.06
CA MET A 1 10.61 -1.00 -40.79
C MET A 1 11.30 -1.65 -39.58
N ALA A 2 11.63 -2.91 -39.59
CA ALA A 2 12.27 -3.64 -38.46
C ALA A 2 13.77 -3.35 -38.27
N GLU A 3 14.53 -3.03 -39.31
CA GLU A 3 15.99 -2.78 -39.23
C GLU A 3 16.36 -1.48 -38.50
N ARG A 4 15.52 -0.47 -38.56
CA ARG A 4 15.77 0.83 -37.90
C ARG A 4 15.65 0.73 -36.36
N ARG A 5 14.88 -0.23 -35.83
CA ARG A 5 14.74 -0.45 -34.36
C ARG A 5 15.96 -1.10 -33.75
N ARG A 6 16.63 -2.00 -34.49
CA ARG A 6 17.79 -2.75 -33.99
C ARG A 6 19.01 -1.87 -33.74
N ASN A 7 19.12 -0.76 -34.46
CA ASN A 7 20.26 0.16 -34.35
C ASN A 7 20.13 1.18 -33.22
N PHE A 8 18.91 1.50 -32.76
CA PHE A 8 18.69 2.46 -31.65
C PHE A 8 19.24 1.93 -30.31
N LEU A 9 19.03 0.65 -30.03
CA LEU A 9 19.51 -0.01 -28.81
C LEU A 9 21.04 -0.14 -28.74
N LYS A 10 21.73 -0.07 -29.89
CA LYS A 10 23.19 -0.13 -29.97
C LYS A 10 23.85 1.25 -29.85
N THR A 11 23.09 2.32 -29.92
CA THR A 11 23.61 3.69 -29.76
C THR A 11 23.87 3.98 -28.29
N LEU A 12 24.85 4.83 -28.01
CA LEU A 12 25.16 5.30 -26.65
C LEU A 12 23.94 5.90 -25.97
N SER A 13 23.17 6.72 -26.70
CA SER A 13 21.93 7.32 -26.22
C SER A 13 20.85 6.29 -25.90
N GLY A 14 20.73 5.20 -26.68
CA GLY A 14 19.78 4.12 -26.42
C GLY A 14 20.14 3.31 -25.19
N ARG A 15 21.42 3.01 -24.99
CA ARG A 15 21.87 2.29 -23.78
C ARG A 15 21.67 3.14 -22.51
N PHE A 16 21.93 4.44 -22.59
CA PHE A 16 21.70 5.36 -21.49
C PHE A 16 20.19 5.45 -21.13
N LEU A 17 19.33 5.53 -22.14
CA LEU A 17 17.88 5.54 -21.93
C LEU A 17 17.41 4.26 -21.24
N ILE A 18 17.86 3.09 -21.69
CA ILE A 18 17.50 1.81 -21.07
C ILE A 18 17.96 1.75 -19.61
N LEU A 19 19.22 2.15 -19.35
CA LEU A 19 19.74 2.19 -17.98
C LEU A 19 18.91 3.11 -17.08
N THR A 20 18.54 4.28 -17.58
CA THR A 20 17.67 5.22 -16.86
C THR A 20 16.30 4.61 -16.55
N VAL A 21 15.66 3.95 -17.54
CA VAL A 21 14.36 3.29 -17.33
C VAL A 21 14.47 2.19 -16.29
N ILE A 22 15.52 1.35 -16.36
CA ILE A 22 15.73 0.28 -15.35
C ILE A 22 15.92 0.87 -13.96
N PHE A 23 16.70 1.95 -13.84
CA PHE A 23 16.93 2.61 -12.54
C PHE A 23 15.65 3.22 -11.97
N VAL A 24 14.85 3.88 -12.83
CA VAL A 24 13.56 4.44 -12.42
C VAL A 24 12.59 3.33 -12.00
N MET A 25 12.49 2.24 -12.76
CA MET A 25 11.66 1.08 -12.40
C MET A 25 12.06 0.47 -11.06
N LEU A 26 13.37 0.37 -10.79
CA LEU A 26 13.87 -0.12 -9.51
C LEU A 26 13.46 0.82 -8.36
N ALA A 27 13.60 2.12 -8.55
CA ALA A 27 13.18 3.12 -7.57
C ALA A 27 11.66 3.04 -7.29
N GLU A 28 10.84 2.83 -8.34
CA GLU A 28 9.40 2.62 -8.19
C GLU A 28 9.06 1.42 -7.33
N VAL A 29 9.71 0.28 -7.57
CA VAL A 29 9.50 -0.93 -6.76
C VAL A 29 9.89 -0.68 -5.29
N LEU A 30 11.01 -0.01 -5.05
CA LEU A 30 11.48 0.32 -3.70
C LEU A 30 10.52 1.24 -2.93
N ILE A 31 9.77 2.09 -3.62
CA ILE A 31 8.77 2.96 -3.00
C ILE A 31 7.43 2.23 -2.87
N PHE A 32 7.01 1.52 -3.91
CA PHE A 32 5.71 0.86 -3.98
C PHE A 32 5.55 -0.23 -2.92
N VAL A 33 6.56 -1.10 -2.77
CA VAL A 33 6.51 -2.26 -1.87
C VAL A 33 6.24 -1.85 -0.41
N PRO A 34 7.04 -0.97 0.22
CA PRO A 34 6.76 -0.55 1.59
C PRO A 34 5.50 0.33 1.71
N SER A 35 5.12 1.03 0.64
CA SER A 35 3.93 1.87 0.64
C SER A 35 2.64 1.05 0.75
N ILE A 36 2.52 -0.04 0.00
CA ILE A 36 1.38 -0.97 0.09
C ILE A 36 1.32 -1.64 1.47
N ALA A 37 2.46 -2.07 2.01
CA ALA A 37 2.51 -2.68 3.33
C ALA A 37 2.06 -1.72 4.43
N ARG A 38 2.50 -0.46 4.36
CA ARG A 38 2.09 0.58 5.29
C ARG A 38 0.61 0.92 5.15
N PHE A 39 0.10 1.04 3.92
CA PHE A 39 -1.33 1.27 3.69
C PHE A 39 -2.20 0.18 4.34
N ARG A 40 -1.82 -1.10 4.17
CA ARG A 40 -2.52 -2.22 4.81
C ARG A 40 -2.50 -2.10 6.34
N ALA A 41 -1.36 -1.82 6.93
CA ALA A 41 -1.23 -1.64 8.38
C ALA A 41 -2.08 -0.46 8.89
N ASP A 42 -2.03 0.68 8.20
CA ASP A 42 -2.82 1.87 8.53
C ASP A 42 -4.33 1.62 8.39
N PHE A 43 -4.75 0.83 7.41
CA PHE A 43 -6.15 0.41 7.24
C PHE A 43 -6.62 -0.40 8.47
N MET A 44 -5.86 -1.42 8.87
CA MET A 44 -6.19 -2.24 10.03
C MET A 44 -6.19 -1.42 11.33
N LEU A 45 -5.21 -0.52 11.51
CA LEU A 45 -5.17 0.39 12.67
C LEU A 45 -6.38 1.33 12.70
N THR A 46 -6.84 1.79 11.54
CA THR A 46 -8.05 2.62 11.45
C THR A 46 -9.28 1.85 11.89
N ARG A 47 -9.42 0.58 11.48
CA ARG A 47 -10.52 -0.30 11.94
C ARG A 47 -10.47 -0.54 13.43
N LEU A 48 -9.28 -0.79 14.01
CA LEU A 48 -9.12 -0.91 15.46
C LEU A 48 -9.57 0.35 16.21
N LYS A 49 -9.24 1.55 15.70
CA LYS A 49 -9.66 2.83 16.30
C LYS A 49 -11.17 3.02 16.23
N GLN A 50 -11.79 2.74 15.09
CA GLN A 50 -13.24 2.83 14.92
C GLN A 50 -13.97 1.84 15.84
N ALA A 51 -13.49 0.61 15.91
CA ALA A 51 -14.00 -0.42 16.79
C ALA A 51 -13.86 -0.04 18.28
N GLN A 52 -12.75 0.60 18.65
CA GLN A 52 -12.55 1.12 20.00
C GLN A 52 -13.58 2.19 20.36
N ILE A 53 -13.87 3.12 19.46
CA ILE A 53 -14.88 4.17 19.68
C ILE A 53 -16.25 3.52 19.90
N ALA A 54 -16.62 2.55 19.04
CA ALA A 54 -17.86 1.80 19.17
C ALA A 54 -17.95 1.07 20.53
N ALA A 55 -16.86 0.39 20.94
CA ALA A 55 -16.79 -0.33 22.22
C ALA A 55 -16.88 0.62 23.43
N LEU A 56 -16.24 1.79 23.36
CA LEU A 56 -16.32 2.79 24.45
C LEU A 56 -17.72 3.40 24.54
N THR A 57 -18.41 3.61 23.43
CA THR A 57 -19.81 4.07 23.42
C THR A 57 -20.72 3.06 24.13
N GLN A 58 -20.53 1.77 23.85
CA GLN A 58 -21.23 0.68 24.53
C GLN A 58 -20.96 0.68 26.05
N LEU A 59 -19.68 0.79 26.44
CA LEU A 59 -19.28 0.77 27.84
C LEU A 59 -19.72 2.00 28.64
N ALA A 60 -19.96 3.14 27.97
CA ALA A 60 -20.39 4.39 28.58
C ALA A 60 -21.93 4.45 28.76
N ALA A 61 -22.68 3.62 28.02
CA ALA A 61 -24.12 3.52 28.19
C ALA A 61 -24.41 2.80 29.52
N GLU A 62 -25.10 3.48 30.43
CA GLU A 62 -25.50 2.91 31.74
C GLU A 62 -26.59 1.84 31.57
N ASP A 63 -27.42 1.98 30.54
CA ASP A 63 -28.45 1.00 30.15
C ASP A 63 -27.95 0.08 29.01
N MET A 64 -28.53 -1.11 28.91
CA MET A 64 -28.21 -2.03 27.82
C MET A 64 -28.50 -1.36 26.48
N VAL A 65 -27.45 -1.23 25.65
CA VAL A 65 -27.59 -0.75 24.27
C VAL A 65 -28.53 -1.68 23.51
N SER A 66 -29.44 -1.13 22.74
CA SER A 66 -30.36 -1.95 21.96
C SER A 66 -29.59 -2.78 20.92
N PRO A 67 -30.06 -3.99 20.59
CA PRO A 67 -29.43 -4.82 19.56
C PRO A 67 -29.30 -4.11 18.21
N GLU A 68 -30.19 -3.19 17.89
CA GLU A 68 -30.18 -2.39 16.68
C GLU A 68 -29.00 -1.42 16.68
N LEU A 69 -28.75 -0.74 17.83
CA LEU A 69 -27.62 0.18 17.95
C LEU A 69 -26.29 -0.56 17.98
N GLU A 70 -26.22 -1.73 18.61
CA GLU A 70 -25.03 -2.59 18.56
C GLU A 70 -24.67 -2.96 17.11
N LYS A 71 -25.66 -3.39 16.34
CA LYS A 71 -25.49 -3.71 14.93
C LYS A 71 -25.05 -2.52 14.10
N GLU A 72 -25.60 -1.33 14.38
CA GLU A 72 -25.22 -0.09 13.69
C GLU A 72 -23.78 0.32 14.03
N LEU A 73 -23.36 0.22 15.29
CA LEU A 73 -21.99 0.49 15.74
C LEU A 73 -20.97 -0.44 15.05
N LEU A 74 -21.27 -1.74 14.99
CA LEU A 74 -20.43 -2.73 14.31
C LEU A 74 -20.37 -2.47 12.79
N ALA A 75 -21.51 -2.14 12.18
CA ALA A 75 -21.58 -1.81 10.75
C ALA A 75 -20.78 -0.55 10.41
N ASN A 76 -20.85 0.49 11.23
CA ASN A 76 -20.07 1.72 11.05
C ASN A 76 -18.55 1.50 11.23
N ALA A 77 -18.16 0.60 12.11
CA ALA A 77 -16.77 0.19 12.28
C ALA A 77 -16.31 -0.83 11.21
N GLU A 78 -17.24 -1.39 10.42
CA GLU A 78 -17.02 -2.45 9.44
C GLU A 78 -16.32 -3.68 10.04
N VAL A 79 -16.78 -4.10 11.23
CA VAL A 79 -16.26 -5.26 11.96
C VAL A 79 -17.40 -6.13 12.47
N TYR A 80 -17.13 -7.43 12.65
CA TYR A 80 -18.09 -8.39 13.21
C TYR A 80 -18.04 -8.42 14.74
N ASN A 81 -16.86 -8.42 15.32
CA ASN A 81 -16.67 -8.54 16.76
C ASN A 81 -15.60 -7.56 17.24
N VAL A 82 -15.80 -7.04 18.44
CA VAL A 82 -14.83 -6.22 19.17
C VAL A 82 -14.61 -6.80 20.55
N VAL A 83 -13.36 -7.14 20.84
CA VAL A 83 -12.92 -7.63 22.15
C VAL A 83 -11.94 -6.60 22.70
N LEU A 84 -12.25 -6.02 23.85
CA LEU A 84 -11.37 -5.13 24.58
C LEU A 84 -10.87 -5.85 25.83
N ARG A 85 -9.54 -5.83 26.05
CA ARG A 85 -8.95 -6.34 27.28
C ARG A 85 -8.56 -5.17 28.17
N ARG A 86 -9.18 -5.14 29.36
CA ARG A 86 -8.90 -4.15 30.39
C ARG A 86 -8.60 -4.89 31.70
N ASN A 87 -7.55 -4.49 32.40
CA ASN A 87 -7.19 -5.04 33.71
C ASN A 87 -7.17 -6.60 33.75
N GLU A 88 -6.51 -7.22 32.75
CA GLU A 88 -6.41 -8.67 32.56
C GLU A 88 -7.74 -9.41 32.26
N VAL A 89 -8.87 -8.75 32.32
CA VAL A 89 -10.16 -9.33 31.95
C VAL A 89 -10.39 -9.11 30.45
N ARG A 90 -10.59 -10.19 29.72
CA ARG A 90 -11.01 -10.16 28.33
C ARG A 90 -12.52 -9.96 28.30
N GLN A 91 -12.98 -8.84 27.77
CA GLN A 91 -14.38 -8.52 27.66
C GLN A 91 -14.78 -8.45 26.19
N LEU A 92 -15.73 -9.30 25.78
CA LEU A 92 -16.41 -9.16 24.51
C LEU A 92 -17.41 -8.00 24.64
N VAL A 93 -17.11 -6.88 23.97
CA VAL A 93 -17.89 -5.65 24.12
C VAL A 93 -19.02 -5.62 23.11
N LEU A 94 -18.72 -5.95 21.85
CA LEU A 94 -19.67 -5.95 20.74
C LEU A 94 -19.52 -7.24 19.95
N SER A 95 -20.64 -7.87 19.55
CA SER A 95 -20.63 -9.14 18.83
C SER A 95 -21.76 -9.23 17.82
N SER A 96 -21.43 -9.67 16.62
CA SER A 96 -22.41 -10.12 15.63
C SER A 96 -22.06 -11.51 15.10
N PRO A 97 -23.01 -12.22 14.46
CA PRO A 97 -22.72 -13.50 13.83
C PRO A 97 -21.60 -13.35 12.80
N VAL A 98 -20.52 -14.13 12.97
CA VAL A 98 -19.41 -14.19 12.01
C VAL A 98 -19.80 -15.17 10.91
N PRO A 99 -19.75 -14.77 9.61
CA PRO A 99 -20.26 -15.61 8.52
C PRO A 99 -19.39 -16.83 8.18
N GLY A 100 -18.25 -17.01 8.85
CA GLY A 100 -17.33 -18.12 8.58
C GLY A 100 -16.24 -18.28 9.64
N GLU A 101 -15.26 -19.12 9.36
CA GLU A 101 -14.12 -19.33 10.24
C GLU A 101 -13.09 -18.21 10.10
N ILE A 102 -12.35 -17.94 11.18
CA ILE A 102 -11.24 -16.98 11.18
C ILE A 102 -10.03 -17.69 10.56
N HIS A 103 -9.61 -17.25 9.37
CA HIS A 103 -8.53 -17.88 8.63
C HIS A 103 -7.15 -17.44 9.12
N GLU A 104 -7.00 -16.16 9.46
CA GLU A 104 -5.71 -15.61 9.85
C GLU A 104 -5.84 -14.59 10.98
N THR A 105 -4.79 -14.49 11.78
CA THR A 105 -4.71 -13.52 12.88
C THR A 105 -3.44 -12.67 12.69
N TYR A 106 -3.59 -11.36 12.63
CA TYR A 106 -2.52 -10.39 12.49
C TYR A 106 -2.32 -9.60 13.78
N ASP A 107 -1.15 -9.73 14.38
CA ASP A 107 -0.77 -8.97 15.58
C ASP A 107 0.10 -7.78 15.21
N LEU A 108 -0.50 -6.60 15.13
CA LEU A 108 0.18 -5.36 14.75
C LEU A 108 1.13 -4.82 15.83
N ARG A 109 1.08 -5.36 17.05
CA ARG A 109 1.95 -4.94 18.17
C ARG A 109 3.38 -5.42 17.99
N MET A 110 3.56 -6.56 17.32
CA MET A 110 4.84 -7.26 17.19
C MET A 110 5.32 -7.33 15.72
N ALA A 111 4.49 -6.90 14.77
CA ALA A 111 4.76 -7.03 13.34
C ALA A 111 5.98 -6.22 12.90
N GLY A 112 7.01 -6.90 12.41
CA GLY A 112 8.19 -6.28 11.81
C GLY A 112 7.93 -5.77 10.38
N PRO A 113 8.77 -4.85 9.86
CA PRO A 113 8.58 -4.29 8.52
C PRO A 113 8.54 -5.34 7.41
N TRP A 114 9.36 -6.37 7.51
CA TRP A 114 9.39 -7.46 6.53
C TRP A 114 8.12 -8.32 6.57
N GLU A 115 7.61 -8.58 7.75
CA GLU A 115 6.37 -9.31 7.96
C GLU A 115 5.19 -8.55 7.35
N LEU A 116 5.10 -7.23 7.62
CA LEU A 116 4.09 -6.36 7.03
C LEU A 116 4.11 -6.38 5.49
N ILE A 117 5.31 -6.39 4.89
CA ILE A 117 5.46 -6.49 3.42
C ILE A 117 4.96 -7.85 2.93
N ARG A 118 5.45 -8.94 3.51
CA ARG A 118 5.04 -10.30 3.13
C ARG A 118 3.53 -10.48 3.19
N ASP A 119 2.93 -10.09 4.31
CA ASP A 119 1.51 -10.25 4.55
C ASP A 119 0.65 -9.33 3.68
N ALA A 120 1.17 -8.14 3.30
CA ALA A 120 0.50 -7.27 2.36
C ALA A 120 0.42 -7.90 0.96
N PHE A 121 1.51 -8.49 0.49
CA PHE A 121 1.50 -9.16 -0.81
C PHE A 121 0.74 -10.48 -0.79
N ALA A 122 0.82 -11.27 0.28
CA ALA A 122 0.01 -12.47 0.44
C ALA A 122 -1.49 -12.13 0.35
N GLY A 123 -1.96 -11.14 1.12
CA GLY A 123 -3.36 -10.74 1.11
C GLY A 123 -3.81 -10.04 -0.18
N LEU A 124 -2.90 -9.41 -0.94
CA LEU A 124 -3.24 -8.78 -2.21
C LEU A 124 -3.52 -9.82 -3.32
N PHE A 125 -2.76 -10.92 -3.33
CA PHE A 125 -2.89 -11.98 -4.33
C PHE A 125 -3.84 -13.10 -3.94
N ASP A 126 -4.38 -13.07 -2.73
CA ASP A 126 -5.35 -14.04 -2.27
C ASP A 126 -6.77 -13.61 -2.68
N PRO A 127 -7.45 -14.33 -3.58
CA PRO A 127 -8.77 -13.96 -4.06
C PRO A 127 -9.90 -14.30 -3.08
N ASP A 128 -9.66 -15.13 -2.06
CA ASP A 128 -10.69 -15.62 -1.19
C ASP A 128 -11.20 -14.55 -0.22
N ASP A 129 -12.52 -14.50 -0.05
CA ASP A 129 -13.20 -13.69 0.95
C ASP A 129 -12.93 -14.30 2.34
N ARG A 130 -11.89 -13.85 3.00
CA ARG A 130 -11.44 -14.38 4.29
C ARG A 130 -11.83 -13.48 5.43
N ILE A 131 -12.22 -14.11 6.52
CA ILE A 131 -12.39 -13.43 7.79
C ILE A 131 -11.06 -13.44 8.53
N ILE A 132 -10.63 -12.27 8.93
CA ILE A 132 -9.36 -12.06 9.63
C ILE A 132 -9.59 -11.48 11.02
N ARG A 133 -8.68 -11.81 11.91
CA ARG A 133 -8.60 -11.19 13.24
C ARG A 133 -7.41 -10.27 13.27
N VAL A 134 -7.61 -9.06 13.77
CA VAL A 134 -6.55 -8.06 13.95
C VAL A 134 -6.42 -7.73 15.41
N ILE A 135 -5.19 -7.75 15.92
CA ILE A 135 -4.84 -7.45 17.30
C ILE A 135 -3.97 -6.20 17.32
N GLY A 136 -4.26 -5.29 18.22
CA GLY A 136 -3.47 -4.07 18.39
C GLY A 136 -3.53 -3.49 19.79
N TYR A 137 -2.84 -2.38 19.98
CA TYR A 137 -2.95 -1.58 21.19
C TYR A 137 -4.14 -0.63 21.12
N PRO A 138 -5.00 -0.56 22.16
CA PRO A 138 -5.98 0.50 22.29
C PRO A 138 -5.32 1.87 22.35
N VAL A 139 -6.02 2.89 21.84
CA VAL A 139 -5.57 4.27 21.92
C VAL A 139 -6.00 4.88 23.26
N GLN A 140 -5.22 5.83 23.79
CA GLN A 140 -5.53 6.60 25.01
C GLN A 140 -5.77 5.72 26.26
N ASP A 141 -4.94 4.71 26.48
CA ASP A 141 -4.97 3.83 27.65
C ASP A 141 -6.35 3.20 27.95
N ALA A 142 -7.17 3.01 26.92
CA ALA A 142 -8.50 2.42 27.06
C ALA A 142 -8.48 0.93 27.45
N GLY A 143 -7.29 0.31 27.48
CA GLY A 143 -7.08 -1.10 27.84
C GLY A 143 -5.69 -1.57 27.45
N THR A 144 -5.42 -2.86 27.63
CA THR A 144 -4.12 -3.48 27.33
C THR A 144 -4.07 -4.08 25.92
N LEU A 145 -5.23 -4.41 25.34
CA LEU A 145 -5.33 -5.06 24.03
C LEU A 145 -6.72 -4.82 23.44
N ILE A 146 -6.77 -4.64 22.13
CA ILE A 146 -8.01 -4.66 21.35
C ILE A 146 -7.87 -5.69 20.24
N GLU A 147 -8.90 -6.51 20.06
CA GLU A 147 -9.03 -7.46 18.96
C GLU A 147 -10.29 -7.12 18.15
N VAL A 148 -10.20 -7.16 16.85
CA VAL A 148 -11.35 -7.05 15.96
C VAL A 148 -11.37 -8.21 14.98
N THR A 149 -12.57 -8.65 14.62
CA THR A 149 -12.81 -9.63 13.56
C THR A 149 -13.50 -8.92 12.41
N MET A 150 -12.95 -8.98 11.22
CA MET A 150 -13.43 -8.24 10.06
C MET A 150 -13.26 -9.04 8.76
N ASP A 151 -14.00 -8.62 7.71
CA ASP A 151 -13.81 -9.11 6.35
C ASP A 151 -12.53 -8.52 5.75
N ALA A 152 -11.72 -9.35 5.09
CA ALA A 152 -10.51 -8.94 4.40
C ALA A 152 -10.77 -8.28 3.04
N ARG A 153 -11.93 -8.51 2.42
CA ARG A 153 -12.27 -8.00 1.08
C ARG A 153 -12.23 -6.48 0.97
N PRO A 154 -12.85 -5.67 1.86
CA PRO A 154 -12.79 -4.21 1.76
C PRO A 154 -11.34 -3.68 1.85
N MET A 155 -10.51 -4.31 2.69
CA MET A 155 -9.09 -3.97 2.79
C MET A 155 -8.34 -4.27 1.49
N ARG A 156 -8.58 -5.42 0.88
CA ARG A 156 -7.95 -5.83 -0.39
C ARG A 156 -8.36 -4.90 -1.53
N GLU A 157 -9.64 -4.57 -1.66
CA GLU A 157 -10.14 -3.63 -2.66
C GLU A 157 -9.50 -2.24 -2.50
N ALA A 158 -9.42 -1.74 -1.27
CA ALA A 158 -8.75 -0.48 -0.96
C ALA A 158 -7.25 -0.52 -1.28
N MET A 159 -6.57 -1.63 -1.01
CA MET A 159 -5.15 -1.83 -1.36
C MET A 159 -4.92 -1.84 -2.88
N LEU A 160 -5.81 -2.49 -3.65
CA LEU A 160 -5.74 -2.51 -5.11
C LEU A 160 -5.94 -1.11 -5.70
N ASP A 161 -6.96 -0.39 -5.25
CA ASP A 161 -7.24 0.98 -5.69
C ASP A 161 -6.09 1.95 -5.35
N TYR A 162 -5.58 1.88 -4.13
CA TYR A 162 -4.41 2.64 -3.70
C TYR A 162 -3.17 2.30 -4.53
N GLY A 163 -2.91 1.00 -4.76
CA GLY A 163 -1.79 0.53 -5.56
C GLY A 163 -1.84 1.00 -7.00
N LEU A 164 -3.02 0.91 -7.64
CA LEU A 164 -3.22 1.40 -9.01
C LEU A 164 -3.01 2.91 -9.12
N ARG A 165 -3.47 3.69 -8.15
CA ARG A 165 -3.26 5.16 -8.13
C ARG A 165 -1.78 5.51 -8.01
N ILE A 166 -1.05 4.84 -7.11
CA ILE A 166 0.40 5.07 -6.97
C ILE A 166 1.13 4.69 -8.24
N LEU A 167 0.86 3.51 -8.81
CA LEU A 167 1.51 3.06 -10.04
C LEU A 167 1.22 3.99 -11.21
N ALA A 168 -0.02 4.46 -11.37
CA ALA A 168 -0.37 5.40 -12.43
C ALA A 168 0.36 6.74 -12.28
N LEU A 169 0.42 7.28 -11.06
CA LEU A 169 1.15 8.53 -10.77
C LEU A 169 2.65 8.37 -10.98
N SER A 170 3.21 7.28 -10.51
CA SER A 170 4.63 6.94 -10.66
C SER A 170 4.99 6.78 -12.13
N ALA A 171 4.20 6.03 -12.91
CA ALA A 171 4.39 5.87 -14.35
C ALA A 171 4.34 7.21 -15.10
N LEU A 172 3.42 8.11 -14.75
CA LEU A 172 3.34 9.44 -15.32
C LEU A 172 4.62 10.25 -15.04
N ILE A 173 5.08 10.28 -13.80
CA ILE A 173 6.30 10.98 -13.38
C ILE A 173 7.51 10.39 -14.13
N SER A 174 7.60 9.07 -14.23
CA SER A 174 8.68 8.36 -14.92
C SER A 174 8.74 8.71 -16.41
N VAL A 175 7.60 8.74 -17.09
CA VAL A 175 7.52 9.13 -18.50
C VAL A 175 7.98 10.58 -18.70
N VAL A 176 7.50 11.50 -17.87
CA VAL A 176 7.89 12.92 -17.95
C VAL A 176 9.40 13.07 -17.67
N THR A 177 9.92 12.42 -16.65
CA THR A 177 11.34 12.48 -16.29
C THR A 177 12.21 11.91 -17.40
N ALA A 178 11.86 10.74 -17.93
CA ALA A 178 12.58 10.12 -19.04
C ALA A 178 12.60 11.01 -20.30
N PHE A 179 11.46 11.65 -20.61
CA PHE A 179 11.33 12.57 -21.73
C PHE A 179 12.19 13.82 -21.57
N LEU A 180 12.15 14.46 -20.39
CA LEU A 180 12.96 15.62 -20.08
C LEU A 180 14.46 15.30 -20.14
N LEU A 181 14.85 14.16 -19.56
CA LEU A 181 16.24 13.70 -19.58
C LEU A 181 16.71 13.41 -21.01
N PHE A 182 15.88 12.78 -21.83
CA PHE A 182 16.19 12.55 -23.25
C PHE A 182 16.43 13.86 -24.00
N ILE A 183 15.57 14.87 -23.79
CA ILE A 183 15.75 16.21 -24.41
C ILE A 183 17.04 16.85 -23.91
N ALA A 184 17.32 16.82 -22.61
CA ALA A 184 18.52 17.41 -22.03
C ALA A 184 19.79 16.77 -22.61
N VAL A 185 19.88 15.45 -22.62
CA VAL A 185 21.03 14.71 -23.19
C VAL A 185 21.19 15.02 -24.67
N ARG A 186 20.10 15.04 -25.43
CA ARG A 186 20.15 15.37 -26.87
C ARG A 186 20.65 16.79 -27.12
N ARG A 187 20.18 17.78 -26.37
CA ARG A 187 20.53 19.19 -26.55
C ARG A 187 21.93 19.53 -26.01
N LEU A 188 22.27 19.02 -24.83
CA LEU A 188 23.48 19.40 -24.11
C LEU A 188 24.72 18.59 -24.54
N LEU A 189 24.54 17.33 -24.95
CA LEU A 189 25.64 16.44 -25.28
C LEU A 189 25.70 16.09 -26.77
N VAL A 190 24.62 15.63 -27.36
CA VAL A 190 24.66 15.08 -28.73
C VAL A 190 24.83 16.18 -29.78
N LEU A 191 24.12 17.30 -29.66
CA LEU A 191 24.18 18.38 -30.64
C LEU A 191 25.54 19.11 -30.64
N PRO A 192 26.15 19.49 -29.50
CA PRO A 192 27.47 20.12 -29.49
C PRO A 192 28.57 19.21 -30.05
N ILE A 193 28.57 17.92 -29.62
CA ILE A 193 29.55 16.94 -30.10
C ILE A 193 29.48 16.78 -31.61
N ARG A 194 28.28 16.68 -32.18
CA ARG A 194 28.12 16.61 -33.64
C ARG A 194 28.59 17.85 -34.38
N ARG A 195 28.48 19.05 -33.80
CA ARG A 195 29.01 20.30 -34.38
C ARG A 195 30.53 20.31 -34.40
N VAL A 196 31.14 19.90 -33.27
CA VAL A 196 32.62 19.85 -33.21
C VAL A 196 33.20 18.84 -34.21
N VAL A 197 32.64 17.64 -34.27
CA VAL A 197 33.07 16.59 -35.20
C VAL A 197 32.91 17.06 -36.67
N ARG A 198 31.83 17.75 -37.03
CA ARG A 198 31.64 18.29 -38.38
C ARG A 198 32.67 19.38 -38.74
N HIS A 199 32.98 20.25 -37.80
CA HIS A 199 34.02 21.27 -38.04
C HIS A 199 35.43 20.67 -38.21
N MET A 200 35.75 19.62 -37.44
CA MET A 200 37.04 18.94 -37.62
C MET A 200 37.18 18.22 -38.97
N GLN A 201 36.10 17.69 -39.53
CA GLN A 201 36.12 17.07 -40.86
C GLN A 201 36.28 18.08 -41.98
N THR A 202 35.80 19.32 -41.83
CA THR A 202 35.92 20.39 -42.82
C THR A 202 37.33 21.00 -42.83
N TYR A 203 38.16 20.82 -41.78
CA TYR A 203 39.57 21.26 -41.75
C TYR A 203 40.53 20.15 -42.19
N ALA A 204 40.09 18.97 -42.45
CA ALA A 204 40.92 17.82 -42.89
C ALA A 204 40.89 17.60 -44.42
N GLU A 205 40.07 18.36 -45.14
CA GLU A 205 40.07 18.49 -46.59
C GLU A 205 40.81 19.78 -47.03
#